data_b8b74a4f85880bf9539dd1b6e9a6e2d1
#
_entry.id   b8b74a4f85880bf9539dd1b6e9a6e2d1
#
_cell.length_a   1.000
_cell.length_b   1.000
_cell.length_c   1.000
_cell.angle_alpha   90.00
_cell.angle_beta   90.00
_cell.angle_gamma   90.00
#
_symmetry.space_group_name_H-M   'P 1'
#
loop_
_entity.id
_entity.type
_entity.pdbx_description
1 polymer ?
#
loop_
_entity_poly.entity_id
_entity_poly.type
_entity_poly.pdbx_seq_one_letter_code
_entity_poly.pdbx_strand_id
1 'polypeptide(L)'
;TLHKIRTDNTILANGHIERFISFRNNDLPGVMLASSFEKYIHRYGLVPDKNPVIFTNNSSTLSLAKSLIKQKCTPAAYIDSRDEKDIEEDIKKFLKENKIQFYPASEVEGCDGNKKVETINIRKDNKIISIKASMLCISGGYNPDIHLFTQSKGLVKWDENIISFKPDTAFQKTITLGSVSGNYDFQKINKEIEDKLLFLKISNSNLEIETNVTENFSIKELWETKSEKKSNWSKSFIDLHNDVTTKDLK
;
A
#
# COMPACT_ATOMS: atom_id res chain seq x y z
N THR A 1 10.09 32.64 5.87
CA THR A 1 9.56 33.13 7.15
C THR A 1 9.53 32.01 8.15
N LEU A 2 10.12 32.19 9.34
CA LEU A 2 10.07 31.22 10.44
C LEU A 2 8.92 31.59 11.38
N HIS A 3 7.99 30.65 11.60
CA HIS A 3 6.91 30.81 12.56
C HIS A 3 7.17 29.97 13.80
N LYS A 4 7.11 30.61 14.99
CA LYS A 4 7.17 29.91 16.29
C LYS A 4 5.75 29.86 16.86
N ILE A 5 5.20 28.64 16.94
CA ILE A 5 3.85 28.40 17.47
C ILE A 5 4.01 27.76 18.87
N ARG A 6 3.35 28.35 19.87
CA ARG A 6 3.21 27.75 21.20
C ARG A 6 1.83 27.19 21.34
N THR A 7 1.73 25.93 21.72
CA THR A 7 0.46 25.23 21.91
C THR A 7 0.53 24.29 23.11
N ASP A 8 -0.60 24.03 23.74
CA ASP A 8 -0.72 23.07 24.81
C ASP A 8 -0.71 21.61 24.31
N ASN A 9 -1.24 21.39 23.12
CA ASN A 9 -1.30 20.07 22.48
C ASN A 9 -0.99 20.20 20.98
N THR A 10 -0.36 19.17 20.44
CA THR A 10 -0.12 19.02 18.99
C THR A 10 -0.82 17.76 18.50
N ILE A 11 -1.61 17.88 17.45
CA ILE A 11 -2.24 16.74 16.80
C ILE A 11 -1.49 16.44 15.49
N LEU A 12 -1.01 15.21 15.34
CA LEU A 12 -0.40 14.71 14.11
C LEU A 12 -1.39 13.78 13.39
N ALA A 13 -1.79 14.18 12.19
CA ALA A 13 -2.67 13.44 11.29
C ALA A 13 -2.07 13.40 9.88
N ASN A 14 -0.76 13.16 9.79
CA ASN A 14 0.03 13.25 8.56
C ASN A 14 -0.06 12.00 7.68
N GLY A 15 -0.79 10.97 8.12
CA GLY A 15 -1.12 9.85 7.26
C GLY A 15 -0.09 8.72 7.26
N HIS A 16 0.07 8.09 6.10
CA HIS A 16 0.94 6.93 5.89
C HIS A 16 1.61 7.00 4.52
N ILE A 17 2.65 6.18 4.35
CA ILE A 17 3.36 5.99 3.09
C ILE A 17 3.15 4.55 2.64
N GLU A 18 2.73 4.35 1.38
CA GLU A 18 2.59 3.01 0.81
C GLU A 18 3.97 2.41 0.56
N ARG A 19 4.13 1.12 0.92
CA ARG A 19 5.33 0.33 0.64
C ARG A 19 5.23 -0.31 -0.74
N PHE A 20 6.33 -0.38 -1.43
CA PHE A 20 6.45 -1.29 -2.56
C PHE A 20 7.07 -2.63 -2.13
N ILE A 21 6.96 -3.63 -3.00
CA ILE A 21 7.59 -4.93 -2.84
C ILE A 21 8.77 -4.98 -3.81
N SER A 22 9.95 -5.36 -3.33
CA SER A 22 11.14 -5.47 -4.17
C SER A 22 11.10 -6.76 -5.00
N PHE A 23 11.34 -6.64 -6.30
CA PHE A 23 11.45 -7.75 -7.24
C PHE A 23 12.34 -7.38 -8.42
N ARG A 24 12.71 -8.35 -9.24
CA ARG A 24 13.59 -8.15 -10.39
C ARG A 24 13.03 -7.16 -11.40
N ASN A 25 13.81 -6.13 -11.75
CA ASN A 25 13.46 -5.05 -12.69
C ASN A 25 12.23 -4.23 -12.26
N ASN A 26 12.10 -3.97 -10.97
CA ASN A 26 11.03 -3.14 -10.42
C ASN A 26 11.19 -1.63 -10.73
N ASP A 27 12.27 -1.26 -11.39
CA ASP A 27 12.57 0.09 -11.89
C ASP A 27 12.06 0.34 -13.33
N LEU A 28 11.53 -0.67 -14.01
CA LEU A 28 11.02 -0.50 -15.37
C LEU A 28 9.83 0.49 -15.40
N PRO A 29 9.83 1.46 -16.33
CA PRO A 29 8.66 2.30 -16.57
C PRO A 29 7.40 1.47 -16.80
N GLY A 30 6.35 1.77 -16.03
CA GLY A 30 5.12 0.98 -15.98
C GLY A 30 4.93 0.23 -14.66
N VAL A 31 5.97 0.16 -13.81
CA VAL A 31 5.84 -0.26 -12.41
C VAL A 31 5.55 0.96 -11.55
N MET A 32 4.51 0.91 -10.72
CA MET A 32 4.20 2.00 -9.79
C MET A 32 3.37 1.53 -8.59
N LEU A 33 3.32 2.34 -7.55
CA LEU A 33 2.49 2.08 -6.39
C LEU A 33 1.00 2.15 -6.73
N ALA A 34 0.20 1.28 -6.12
CA ALA A 34 -1.24 1.20 -6.35
C ALA A 34 -1.95 2.50 -5.99
N SER A 35 -1.65 3.08 -4.82
CA SER A 35 -2.25 4.35 -4.39
C SER A 35 -1.85 5.53 -5.27
N SER A 36 -0.62 5.53 -5.80
CA SER A 36 -0.17 6.56 -6.75
C SER A 36 -0.96 6.49 -8.03
N PHE A 37 -1.17 5.29 -8.56
CA PHE A 37 -1.96 5.13 -9.77
C PHE A 37 -3.43 5.49 -9.55
N GLU A 38 -4.00 5.12 -8.42
CA GLU A 38 -5.36 5.51 -8.05
C GLU A 38 -5.52 7.04 -8.00
N LYS A 39 -4.52 7.78 -7.50
CA LYS A 39 -4.49 9.25 -7.57
C LYS A 39 -4.47 9.76 -9.01
N TYR A 40 -3.74 9.12 -9.92
CA TYR A 40 -3.76 9.49 -11.34
C TYR A 40 -5.15 9.30 -11.95
N ILE A 41 -5.84 8.23 -11.63
CA ILE A 41 -7.23 8.00 -12.07
C ILE A 41 -8.15 9.11 -11.55
N HIS A 42 -8.16 9.34 -10.23
CA HIS A 42 -9.15 10.22 -9.61
C HIS A 42 -8.87 11.71 -9.81
N ARG A 43 -7.60 12.10 -9.79
CA ARG A 43 -7.22 13.51 -9.87
C ARG A 43 -7.03 14.01 -11.30
N TYR A 44 -6.55 13.15 -12.19
CA TYR A 44 -6.16 13.55 -13.53
C TYR A 44 -6.95 12.82 -14.63
N GLY A 45 -7.85 11.89 -14.28
CA GLY A 45 -8.64 11.11 -15.24
C GLY A 45 -7.80 10.20 -16.13
N LEU A 46 -6.58 9.86 -15.71
CA LEU A 46 -5.70 9.00 -16.49
C LEU A 46 -6.10 7.53 -16.29
N VAL A 47 -6.25 6.82 -17.38
CA VAL A 47 -6.54 5.38 -17.40
C VAL A 47 -5.46 4.71 -18.24
N PRO A 48 -4.92 3.54 -17.83
CA PRO A 48 -3.91 2.84 -18.61
C PRO A 48 -4.51 2.36 -19.93
N ASP A 49 -3.70 2.37 -20.99
CA ASP A 49 -4.15 1.97 -22.31
C ASP A 49 -4.68 0.53 -22.37
N LYS A 50 -4.02 -0.40 -21.68
CA LYS A 50 -4.41 -1.84 -21.68
C LYS A 50 -3.83 -2.59 -20.49
N ASN A 51 -4.64 -3.53 -19.96
CA ASN A 51 -4.21 -4.67 -19.16
C ASN A 51 -3.30 -4.35 -17.96
N PRO A 52 -3.67 -3.45 -17.03
CA PRO A 52 -2.93 -3.29 -15.81
C PRO A 52 -2.99 -4.59 -14.99
N VAL A 53 -1.91 -4.90 -14.31
CA VAL A 53 -1.84 -6.01 -13.35
C VAL A 53 -1.68 -5.40 -11.97
N ILE A 54 -2.36 -5.99 -10.98
CA ILE A 54 -2.26 -5.59 -9.57
C ILE A 54 -1.49 -6.67 -8.84
N PHE A 55 -0.49 -6.28 -8.05
CA PHE A 55 0.25 -7.18 -7.17
C PHE A 55 0.24 -6.65 -5.75
N THR A 56 -0.15 -7.50 -4.80
CA THR A 56 -0.32 -7.10 -3.40
C THR A 56 -0.01 -8.23 -2.43
N ASN A 57 0.18 -7.85 -1.17
CA ASN A 57 0.20 -8.71 0.01
C ASN A 57 -0.85 -8.31 1.05
N ASN A 58 -1.80 -7.45 0.67
CA ASN A 58 -2.76 -6.82 1.58
C ASN A 58 -4.09 -6.49 0.89
N SER A 59 -5.08 -6.06 1.67
CA SER A 59 -6.46 -5.83 1.19
C SER A 59 -6.68 -4.48 0.50
N SER A 60 -5.76 -3.51 0.63
CA SER A 60 -6.01 -2.12 0.22
C SER A 60 -6.20 -1.91 -1.28
N THR A 61 -5.66 -2.81 -2.11
CA THR A 61 -5.69 -2.67 -3.57
C THR A 61 -7.05 -2.98 -4.21
N LEU A 62 -8.03 -3.43 -3.42
CA LEU A 62 -9.41 -3.58 -3.89
C LEU A 62 -9.99 -2.25 -4.36
N SER A 63 -9.65 -1.14 -3.70
CA SER A 63 -10.08 0.21 -4.11
C SER A 63 -9.59 0.56 -5.51
N LEU A 64 -8.32 0.28 -5.82
CA LEU A 64 -7.79 0.45 -7.17
C LEU A 64 -8.51 -0.43 -8.19
N ALA A 65 -8.74 -1.71 -7.88
CA ALA A 65 -9.46 -2.61 -8.78
C ALA A 65 -10.87 -2.09 -9.08
N LYS A 66 -11.61 -1.62 -8.07
CA LYS A 66 -12.92 -0.97 -8.23
C LYS A 66 -12.84 0.30 -9.09
N SER A 67 -11.83 1.13 -8.85
CA SER A 67 -11.60 2.37 -9.61
C SER A 67 -11.33 2.08 -11.09
N LEU A 68 -10.52 1.08 -11.39
CA LEU A 68 -10.25 0.65 -12.77
C LEU A 68 -11.51 0.15 -13.48
N ILE A 69 -12.30 -0.72 -12.84
CA ILE A 69 -13.56 -1.21 -13.42
C ILE A 69 -14.54 -0.06 -13.67
N LYS A 70 -14.65 0.91 -12.76
CA LYS A 70 -15.48 2.12 -12.95
C LYS A 70 -15.05 2.91 -14.19
N GLN A 71 -13.77 2.91 -14.50
CA GLN A 71 -13.21 3.52 -15.72
C GLN A 71 -13.26 2.60 -16.96
N LYS A 72 -13.98 1.49 -16.91
CA LYS A 72 -14.08 0.48 -17.97
C LYS A 72 -12.73 -0.14 -18.37
N CYS A 73 -11.79 -0.16 -17.45
CA CYS A 73 -10.49 -0.78 -17.59
C CYS A 73 -10.42 -2.03 -16.70
N THR A 74 -10.50 -3.21 -17.28
CA THR A 74 -10.43 -4.46 -16.52
C THR A 74 -8.96 -4.84 -16.29
N PRO A 75 -8.49 -5.03 -15.05
CA PRO A 75 -7.18 -5.59 -14.78
C PRO A 75 -7.01 -6.96 -15.45
N ALA A 76 -5.85 -7.20 -16.08
CA ALA A 76 -5.53 -8.49 -16.67
C ALA A 76 -5.36 -9.57 -15.61
N ALA A 77 -4.81 -9.19 -14.44
CA ALA A 77 -4.65 -10.10 -13.32
C ALA A 77 -4.63 -9.33 -11.99
N TYR A 78 -5.04 -10.04 -10.94
CA TYR A 78 -4.87 -9.66 -9.55
C TYR A 78 -4.04 -10.76 -8.87
N ILE A 79 -2.85 -10.40 -8.42
CA ILE A 79 -1.87 -11.30 -7.82
C ILE A 79 -1.80 -10.97 -6.33
N ASP A 80 -2.03 -11.94 -5.48
CA ASP A 80 -1.96 -11.78 -4.03
C ASP A 80 -1.02 -12.82 -3.44
N SER A 81 -0.05 -12.38 -2.66
CA SER A 81 0.90 -13.29 -2.02
C SER A 81 0.31 -14.05 -0.84
N ARG A 82 -0.85 -13.63 -0.32
CA ARG A 82 -1.56 -14.31 0.75
C ARG A 82 -2.19 -15.62 0.23
N ASP A 83 -2.35 -16.58 1.13
CA ASP A 83 -3.11 -17.78 0.82
C ASP A 83 -4.58 -17.42 0.60
N GLU A 84 -5.26 -18.14 -0.29
CA GLU A 84 -6.65 -17.83 -0.66
C GLU A 84 -7.60 -17.80 0.54
N LYS A 85 -7.35 -18.61 1.56
CA LYS A 85 -8.13 -18.66 2.82
C LYS A 85 -8.00 -17.38 3.66
N ASP A 86 -6.89 -16.63 3.51
CA ASP A 86 -6.58 -15.43 4.28
C ASP A 86 -7.02 -14.15 3.54
N ILE A 87 -7.60 -14.30 2.33
CA ILE A 87 -8.11 -13.20 1.51
C ILE A 87 -9.61 -13.06 1.75
N GLU A 88 -10.06 -11.83 1.93
CA GLU A 88 -11.44 -11.48 2.22
C GLU A 88 -12.40 -11.93 1.12
N GLU A 89 -13.58 -12.40 1.50
CA GLU A 89 -14.59 -12.93 0.56
C GLU A 89 -15.13 -11.86 -0.40
N ASP A 90 -15.19 -10.61 0.01
CA ASP A 90 -15.61 -9.50 -0.83
C ASP A 90 -14.62 -9.24 -1.97
N ILE A 91 -13.31 -9.38 -1.72
CA ILE A 91 -12.27 -9.32 -2.77
C ILE A 91 -12.48 -10.45 -3.78
N LYS A 92 -12.59 -11.69 -3.32
CA LYS A 92 -12.78 -12.87 -4.18
C LYS A 92 -14.04 -12.75 -5.02
N LYS A 93 -15.14 -12.34 -4.40
CA LYS A 93 -16.42 -12.10 -5.07
C LYS A 93 -16.31 -11.03 -6.14
N PHE A 94 -15.71 -9.88 -5.80
CA PHE A 94 -15.51 -8.78 -6.75
C PHE A 94 -14.67 -9.20 -7.97
N LEU A 95 -13.55 -9.90 -7.74
CA LEU A 95 -12.69 -10.38 -8.82
C LEU A 95 -13.43 -11.36 -9.75
N LYS A 96 -14.21 -12.28 -9.18
CA LYS A 96 -15.02 -13.25 -9.93
C LYS A 96 -16.12 -12.57 -10.76
N GLU A 97 -16.87 -11.65 -10.17
CA GLU A 97 -17.95 -10.91 -10.85
C GLU A 97 -17.43 -10.09 -12.03
N ASN A 98 -16.24 -9.50 -11.90
CA ASN A 98 -15.62 -8.70 -12.95
C ASN A 98 -14.69 -9.50 -13.87
N LYS A 99 -14.66 -10.83 -13.75
CA LYS A 99 -13.85 -11.75 -14.58
C LYS A 99 -12.36 -11.40 -14.60
N ILE A 100 -11.84 -10.88 -13.48
CA ILE A 100 -10.42 -10.58 -13.29
C ILE A 100 -9.70 -11.89 -12.99
N GLN A 101 -8.59 -12.17 -13.69
CA GLN A 101 -7.80 -13.36 -13.44
C GLN A 101 -7.13 -13.27 -12.08
N PHE A 102 -7.41 -14.23 -11.19
CA PHE A 102 -6.97 -14.20 -9.81
C PHE A 102 -5.87 -15.23 -9.54
N TYR A 103 -4.76 -14.78 -8.94
CA TYR A 103 -3.62 -15.58 -8.55
C TYR A 103 -3.33 -15.43 -7.06
N PRO A 104 -4.05 -16.17 -6.18
CA PRO A 104 -3.71 -16.25 -4.76
C PRO A 104 -2.42 -17.06 -4.54
N ALA A 105 -1.78 -16.89 -3.37
CA ALA A 105 -0.53 -17.55 -2.99
C ALA A 105 0.56 -17.43 -4.08
N SER A 106 0.63 -16.26 -4.73
CA SER A 106 1.50 -16.04 -5.89
C SER A 106 2.28 -14.75 -5.75
N GLU A 107 3.48 -14.71 -6.33
CA GLU A 107 4.38 -13.58 -6.24
C GLU A 107 4.84 -13.14 -7.63
N VAL A 108 5.07 -11.85 -7.81
CA VAL A 108 5.76 -11.36 -9.01
C VAL A 108 7.24 -11.66 -8.87
N GLU A 109 7.78 -12.51 -9.73
CA GLU A 109 9.21 -12.80 -9.80
C GLU A 109 9.99 -11.64 -10.42
N GLY A 110 9.38 -10.93 -11.35
CA GLY A 110 9.99 -9.80 -12.02
C GLY A 110 9.24 -9.35 -13.25
N CYS A 111 9.70 -8.22 -13.79
CA CYS A 111 9.23 -7.68 -15.05
C CYS A 111 10.28 -7.85 -16.16
N ASP A 112 9.81 -8.04 -17.38
CA ASP A 112 10.64 -8.02 -18.58
C ASP A 112 10.10 -6.98 -19.57
N GLY A 113 11.03 -6.32 -20.28
CA GLY A 113 10.76 -5.32 -21.30
C GLY A 113 12.02 -4.56 -21.65
N ASN A 114 12.01 -3.84 -22.76
CA ASN A 114 13.20 -3.08 -23.19
C ASN A 114 13.22 -1.65 -22.61
N LYS A 115 12.16 -0.88 -22.80
CA LYS A 115 12.04 0.51 -22.32
C LYS A 115 10.93 0.69 -21.28
N LYS A 116 10.04 -0.28 -21.17
CA LYS A 116 8.89 -0.30 -20.27
C LYS A 116 8.49 -1.74 -20.00
N VAL A 117 7.61 -1.94 -19.04
CA VAL A 117 7.02 -3.25 -18.79
C VAL A 117 6.30 -3.76 -20.03
N GLU A 118 6.61 -4.98 -20.46
CA GLU A 118 5.96 -5.71 -21.57
C GLU A 118 5.43 -7.07 -21.08
N THR A 119 6.12 -7.66 -20.10
CA THR A 119 5.74 -8.95 -19.52
C THR A 119 5.99 -8.94 -18.03
N ILE A 120 5.05 -9.51 -17.27
CA ILE A 120 5.15 -9.75 -15.85
C ILE A 120 5.24 -11.24 -15.62
N ASN A 121 6.26 -11.70 -14.91
CA ASN A 121 6.47 -13.09 -14.56
C ASN A 121 5.97 -13.33 -13.14
N ILE A 122 5.06 -14.27 -12.99
CA ILE A 122 4.42 -14.65 -11.73
C ILE A 122 4.93 -16.04 -11.35
N ARG A 123 5.32 -16.20 -10.11
CA ARG A 123 5.60 -17.50 -9.51
C ARG A 123 4.38 -18.01 -8.78
N LYS A 124 3.91 -19.18 -9.19
CA LYS A 124 2.84 -19.93 -8.51
C LYS A 124 3.22 -21.41 -8.49
N ASP A 125 3.18 -22.07 -7.34
CA ASP A 125 3.47 -23.50 -7.18
C ASP A 125 4.78 -23.94 -7.86
N ASN A 126 5.86 -23.16 -7.69
CA ASN A 126 7.18 -23.35 -8.35
C ASN A 126 7.14 -23.27 -9.89
N LYS A 127 6.06 -22.78 -10.49
CA LYS A 127 5.97 -22.56 -11.94
C LYS A 127 5.98 -21.06 -12.23
N ILE A 128 6.59 -20.70 -13.34
CA ILE A 128 6.57 -19.31 -13.85
C ILE A 128 5.48 -19.17 -14.90
N ILE A 129 4.58 -18.24 -14.67
CA ILE A 129 3.52 -17.84 -15.60
C ILE A 129 3.85 -16.44 -16.08
N SER A 130 3.88 -16.21 -17.37
CA SER A 130 4.15 -14.90 -17.98
C SER A 130 2.87 -14.27 -18.50
N ILE A 131 2.60 -13.03 -18.07
CA ILE A 131 1.46 -12.24 -18.49
C ILE A 131 1.94 -11.03 -19.28
N LYS A 132 1.39 -10.83 -20.48
CA LYS A 132 1.63 -9.59 -21.24
C LYS A 132 0.87 -8.44 -20.60
N ALA A 133 1.59 -7.42 -20.17
CA ALA A 133 1.01 -6.24 -19.53
C ALA A 133 1.92 -5.03 -19.75
N SER A 134 1.34 -3.84 -19.79
CA SER A 134 2.07 -2.58 -19.93
C SER A 134 2.25 -1.84 -18.60
N MET A 135 1.61 -2.34 -17.54
CA MET A 135 1.61 -1.71 -16.22
C MET A 135 1.46 -2.73 -15.11
N LEU A 136 2.23 -2.52 -14.04
CA LEU A 136 2.14 -3.27 -12.78
C LEU A 136 1.94 -2.28 -11.63
N CYS A 137 0.79 -2.38 -10.98
CA CYS A 137 0.47 -1.62 -9.78
C CYS A 137 0.75 -2.48 -8.55
N ILE A 138 1.60 -2.01 -7.65
CA ILE A 138 2.06 -2.78 -6.49
C ILE A 138 1.65 -2.12 -5.18
N SER A 139 1.35 -2.93 -4.17
CA SER A 139 1.18 -2.50 -2.79
C SER A 139 1.76 -3.53 -1.83
N GLY A 140 2.76 -3.12 -1.06
CA GLY A 140 3.35 -3.89 0.04
C GLY A 140 2.75 -3.55 1.41
N GLY A 141 1.61 -2.85 1.44
CA GLY A 141 0.99 -2.31 2.64
C GLY A 141 1.42 -0.88 2.93
N TYR A 142 1.24 -0.46 4.17
CA TYR A 142 1.45 0.92 4.59
C TYR A 142 2.38 1.04 5.78
N ASN A 143 3.19 2.09 5.79
CA ASN A 143 3.95 2.54 6.95
C ASN A 143 3.32 3.82 7.49
N PRO A 144 2.95 3.89 8.78
CA PRO A 144 2.63 5.15 9.42
C PRO A 144 3.73 6.19 9.16
N ASP A 145 3.36 7.41 8.80
CA ASP A 145 4.35 8.49 8.63
C ASP A 145 4.76 9.05 10.01
N ILE A 146 5.70 8.36 10.66
CA ILE A 146 6.15 8.63 12.02
C ILE A 146 7.24 9.72 12.13
N HIS A 147 7.65 10.33 11.00
CA HIS A 147 8.80 11.24 10.99
C HIS A 147 8.63 12.44 11.94
N LEU A 148 7.50 13.13 11.89
CA LEU A 148 7.25 14.27 12.79
C LEU A 148 7.13 13.83 14.25
N PHE A 149 6.57 12.65 14.50
CA PHE A 149 6.45 12.10 15.84
C PHE A 149 7.82 11.79 16.45
N THR A 150 8.71 11.14 15.71
CA THR A 150 10.07 10.81 16.16
C THR A 150 10.96 12.05 16.29
N GLN A 151 10.80 13.05 15.42
CA GLN A 151 11.47 14.35 15.57
C GLN A 151 11.08 15.06 16.86
N SER A 152 9.86 14.87 17.34
CA SER A 152 9.42 15.36 18.65
C SER A 152 9.89 14.48 19.82
N LYS A 153 10.83 13.56 19.61
CA LYS A 153 11.38 12.58 20.54
C LYS A 153 10.37 11.52 20.99
N GLY A 154 9.29 11.30 20.21
CA GLY A 154 8.36 10.20 20.43
C GLY A 154 9.03 8.85 20.19
N LEU A 155 8.70 7.87 21.03
CA LEU A 155 9.14 6.48 20.88
C LEU A 155 8.15 5.70 20.02
N VAL A 156 8.68 4.80 19.23
CA VAL A 156 7.88 3.94 18.34
C VAL A 156 8.01 2.49 18.76
N LYS A 157 6.99 1.68 18.44
CA LYS A 157 7.01 0.22 18.63
C LYS A 157 6.61 -0.49 17.34
N TRP A 158 7.12 -1.69 17.19
CA TRP A 158 6.69 -2.60 16.14
C TRP A 158 5.29 -3.15 16.42
N ASP A 159 4.47 -3.24 15.38
CA ASP A 159 3.14 -3.83 15.44
C ASP A 159 3.00 -4.92 14.36
N GLU A 160 2.85 -6.16 14.79
CA GLU A 160 2.73 -7.35 13.94
C GLU A 160 1.46 -7.33 13.07
N ASN A 161 0.39 -6.65 13.49
CA ASN A 161 -0.86 -6.61 12.72
C ASN A 161 -0.77 -5.74 11.48
N ILE A 162 0.11 -4.75 11.48
CA ILE A 162 0.35 -3.84 10.35
C ILE A 162 1.74 -4.04 9.73
N ILE A 163 2.55 -4.90 10.35
CA ILE A 163 3.93 -5.20 9.94
C ILE A 163 4.72 -3.90 9.75
N SER A 164 4.67 -3.02 10.76
CA SER A 164 5.30 -1.70 10.70
C SER A 164 5.51 -1.10 12.09
N PHE A 165 6.38 -0.10 12.16
CA PHE A 165 6.50 0.74 13.34
C PHE A 165 5.34 1.74 13.41
N LYS A 166 4.80 1.92 14.62
CA LYS A 166 3.79 2.93 14.92
C LYS A 166 4.17 3.74 16.16
N PRO A 167 3.60 4.93 16.36
CA PRO A 167 3.76 5.71 17.58
C PRO A 167 3.41 4.91 18.84
N ASP A 168 4.21 5.07 19.88
CA ASP A 168 3.99 4.45 21.20
C ASP A 168 3.90 5.52 22.29
N THR A 169 5.03 6.05 22.72
CA THR A 169 5.10 7.02 23.82
C THR A 169 5.52 8.39 23.32
N ALA A 170 4.68 9.39 23.51
CA ALA A 170 4.98 10.78 23.18
C ALA A 170 5.85 11.42 24.27
N PHE A 171 6.93 12.11 23.89
CA PHE A 171 7.72 12.91 24.82
C PHE A 171 7.08 14.25 25.12
N GLN A 172 6.43 14.85 24.13
CA GLN A 172 5.66 16.09 24.24
C GLN A 172 4.16 15.76 24.32
N LYS A 173 3.31 16.75 24.55
CA LYS A 173 1.85 16.60 24.47
C LYS A 173 1.39 16.46 23.00
N THR A 174 1.86 15.39 22.37
CA THR A 174 1.57 15.06 20.96
C THR A 174 0.58 13.90 20.90
N ILE A 175 -0.49 14.09 20.14
CA ILE A 175 -1.54 13.12 19.91
C ILE A 175 -1.47 12.74 18.44
N THR A 176 -1.46 11.45 18.13
CA THR A 176 -1.52 10.94 16.76
C THR A 176 -2.94 10.48 16.43
N LEU A 177 -3.40 10.72 15.21
CA LEU A 177 -4.75 10.38 14.75
C LEU A 177 -4.74 9.74 13.36
N GLY A 178 -5.55 8.72 13.20
CA GLY A 178 -5.74 8.06 11.91
C GLY A 178 -4.58 7.13 11.53
N SER A 179 -4.23 7.09 10.25
CA SER A 179 -3.25 6.11 9.74
C SER A 179 -1.82 6.31 10.23
N VAL A 180 -1.45 7.48 10.72
CA VAL A 180 -0.19 7.68 11.45
C VAL A 180 -0.16 6.91 12.78
N SER A 181 -1.32 6.62 13.39
CA SER A 181 -1.45 5.76 14.56
C SER A 181 -1.45 4.25 14.22
N GLY A 182 -1.36 3.91 12.95
CA GLY A 182 -1.47 2.53 12.44
C GLY A 182 -2.91 2.06 12.23
N ASN A 183 -3.89 2.96 12.25
CA ASN A 183 -5.28 2.66 11.93
C ASN A 183 -5.55 2.92 10.44
N TYR A 184 -5.96 1.88 9.71
CA TYR A 184 -6.33 1.97 8.30
C TYR A 184 -7.83 1.75 8.05
N ASP A 185 -8.58 1.45 9.11
CA ASP A 185 -10.02 1.27 9.10
C ASP A 185 -10.71 2.61 9.39
N PHE A 186 -11.53 3.07 8.48
CA PHE A 186 -12.24 4.36 8.59
C PHE A 186 -13.15 4.45 9.82
N GLN A 187 -13.83 3.36 10.20
CA GLN A 187 -14.71 3.37 11.38
C GLN A 187 -13.90 3.51 12.67
N LYS A 188 -12.76 2.80 12.75
CA LYS A 188 -11.85 2.92 13.89
C LYS A 188 -11.22 4.31 13.97
N ILE A 189 -10.86 4.89 12.81
CA ILE A 189 -10.31 6.25 12.74
C ILE A 189 -11.33 7.26 13.26
N ASN A 190 -12.59 7.18 12.82
CA ASN A 190 -13.63 8.10 13.26
C ASN A 190 -13.87 8.01 14.76
N LYS A 191 -13.96 6.79 15.30
CA LYS A 191 -14.10 6.60 16.75
C LYS A 191 -12.88 7.15 17.51
N GLU A 192 -11.68 6.93 17.01
CA GLU A 192 -10.45 7.48 17.59
C GLU A 192 -10.46 9.00 17.61
N ILE A 193 -10.95 9.64 16.54
CA ILE A 193 -11.09 11.10 16.44
C ILE A 193 -12.08 11.61 17.49
N GLU A 194 -13.27 11.01 17.58
CA GLU A 194 -14.29 11.39 18.55
C GLU A 194 -13.76 11.29 19.98
N ASP A 195 -13.18 10.17 20.36
CA ASP A 195 -12.65 9.92 21.71
C ASP A 195 -11.58 10.96 22.08
N LYS A 196 -10.66 11.28 21.16
CA LYS A 196 -9.55 12.21 21.41
C LYS A 196 -9.99 13.66 21.36
N LEU A 197 -10.94 14.06 20.53
CA LEU A 197 -11.50 15.40 20.52
C LEU A 197 -12.30 15.68 21.79
N LEU A 198 -13.07 14.71 22.27
CA LEU A 198 -13.77 14.79 23.57
C LEU A 198 -12.77 14.96 24.73
N PHE A 199 -11.69 14.20 24.73
CA PHE A 199 -10.60 14.32 25.72
C PHE A 199 -10.01 15.73 25.73
N LEU A 200 -9.83 16.35 24.56
CA LEU A 200 -9.31 17.72 24.41
C LEU A 200 -10.36 18.80 24.67
N LYS A 201 -11.62 18.48 24.91
CA LYS A 201 -12.75 19.40 25.05
C LYS A 201 -12.91 20.36 23.85
N ILE A 202 -12.56 19.91 22.65
CA ILE A 202 -12.59 20.74 21.44
C ILE A 202 -13.94 20.67 20.75
N SER A 203 -14.76 19.65 21.01
CA SER A 203 -16.04 19.43 20.32
C SER A 203 -17.17 19.13 21.29
N ASN A 204 -18.30 19.82 21.06
CA ASN A 204 -19.62 19.49 21.60
C ASN A 204 -20.56 18.94 20.50
N SER A 205 -20.06 18.65 19.31
CA SER A 205 -20.89 18.23 18.19
C SER A 205 -20.74 16.73 17.93
N ASN A 206 -21.85 16.05 17.77
CA ASN A 206 -21.92 14.72 17.19
C ASN A 206 -21.47 14.84 15.73
N LEU A 207 -20.23 14.49 15.46
CA LEU A 207 -19.73 14.32 14.11
C LEU A 207 -20.25 12.96 13.60
N GLU A 208 -21.47 12.94 13.08
CA GLU A 208 -21.96 11.78 12.32
C GLU A 208 -21.26 11.75 10.97
N ILE A 209 -20.17 11.02 10.88
CA ILE A 209 -19.55 10.73 9.59
C ILE A 209 -20.12 9.38 9.16
N GLU A 210 -21.12 9.39 8.29
CA GLU A 210 -21.64 8.19 7.65
C GLU A 210 -20.52 7.58 6.78
N THR A 211 -19.90 6.52 7.25
CA THR A 211 -18.98 5.71 6.45
C THR A 211 -19.58 4.33 6.23
N ASN A 212 -20.01 4.08 5.02
CA ASN A 212 -20.47 2.74 4.57
C ASN A 212 -19.30 1.84 4.17
N VAL A 213 -18.06 2.15 4.58
CA VAL A 213 -16.86 1.40 4.18
C VAL A 213 -16.32 0.65 5.37
N THR A 214 -16.62 -0.65 5.44
CA THR A 214 -15.96 -1.60 6.33
C THR A 214 -14.81 -2.24 5.57
N GLU A 215 -13.63 -1.65 5.61
CA GLU A 215 -12.44 -2.30 5.08
C GLU A 215 -11.66 -2.92 6.24
N ASN A 216 -11.74 -4.25 6.38
CA ASN A 216 -10.82 -4.99 7.21
C ASN A 216 -9.46 -5.00 6.52
N PHE A 217 -8.47 -4.32 7.10
CA PHE A 217 -7.12 -4.36 6.60
C PHE A 217 -6.42 -5.62 7.10
N SER A 218 -6.07 -6.51 6.18
CA SER A 218 -5.21 -7.66 6.46
C SER A 218 -3.97 -7.62 5.58
N ILE A 219 -2.84 -8.09 6.09
CA ILE A 219 -1.54 -8.02 5.43
C ILE A 219 -0.71 -9.26 5.76
N LYS A 220 0.08 -9.74 4.79
CA LYS A 220 1.11 -10.76 4.95
C LYS A 220 2.49 -10.11 4.80
N GLU A 221 3.46 -10.55 5.59
CA GLU A 221 4.84 -10.09 5.46
C GLU A 221 5.42 -10.46 4.09
N LEU A 222 5.82 -9.45 3.33
CA LEU A 222 6.52 -9.61 2.06
C LEU A 222 7.28 -8.32 1.70
N TRP A 223 8.60 -8.40 1.73
CA TRP A 223 9.48 -7.26 1.42
C TRP A 223 10.16 -7.41 0.06
N GLU A 224 10.56 -8.64 -0.27
CA GLU A 224 11.27 -8.99 -1.49
C GLU A 224 10.76 -10.32 -2.03
N THR A 225 10.62 -10.43 -3.34
CA THR A 225 10.35 -11.70 -4.01
C THR A 225 11.63 -12.23 -4.66
N LYS A 226 11.83 -13.55 -4.60
CA LYS A 226 13.02 -14.18 -5.15
C LYS A 226 12.87 -14.40 -6.64
N SER A 227 13.92 -14.09 -7.42
CA SER A 227 14.02 -14.43 -8.84
C SER A 227 15.03 -15.53 -9.07
N GLU A 228 14.68 -16.52 -9.88
CA GLU A 228 15.61 -17.55 -10.34
C GLU A 228 16.43 -17.11 -11.56
N LYS A 229 15.91 -16.13 -12.31
CA LYS A 229 16.64 -15.55 -13.44
C LYS A 229 17.76 -14.66 -12.94
N LYS A 230 18.96 -15.17 -12.91
CA LYS A 230 20.18 -14.37 -12.65
C LYS A 230 20.66 -13.75 -13.96
N SER A 231 20.40 -12.47 -14.14
CA SER A 231 21.05 -11.65 -15.16
C SER A 231 21.94 -10.62 -14.46
N ASN A 232 23.16 -10.42 -14.98
CA ASN A 232 24.07 -9.38 -14.47
C ASN A 232 23.49 -7.96 -14.60
N TRP A 233 22.49 -7.79 -15.43
CA TRP A 233 21.84 -6.50 -15.72
C TRP A 233 20.52 -6.29 -14.95
N SER A 234 19.96 -7.36 -14.37
CA SER A 234 18.72 -7.23 -13.62
C SER A 234 18.98 -6.75 -12.19
N LYS A 235 18.25 -5.75 -11.75
CA LYS A 235 18.31 -5.17 -10.43
C LYS A 235 16.98 -5.38 -9.70
N SER A 236 17.03 -5.39 -8.37
CA SER A 236 15.86 -5.31 -7.49
C SER A 236 16.11 -4.17 -6.54
N PHE A 237 15.45 -3.06 -6.76
CA PHE A 237 15.63 -1.87 -5.93
C PHE A 237 14.80 -1.98 -4.65
N ILE A 238 15.39 -1.58 -3.54
CA ILE A 238 14.74 -1.39 -2.24
C ILE A 238 14.41 0.09 -2.05
N ASP A 239 15.30 0.95 -2.51
CA ASP A 239 15.13 2.39 -2.50
C ASP A 239 15.51 2.93 -3.89
N LEU A 240 14.48 3.29 -4.66
CA LEU A 240 14.66 3.86 -6.01
C LEU A 240 15.22 5.28 -5.98
N HIS A 241 15.02 6.01 -4.87
CA HIS A 241 15.48 7.39 -4.75
C HIS A 241 17.00 7.46 -4.54
N ASN A 242 17.54 6.51 -3.77
CA ASN A 242 18.96 6.44 -3.43
C ASN A 242 19.70 5.33 -4.19
N ASP A 243 19.08 4.73 -5.21
CA ASP A 243 19.64 3.63 -6.02
C ASP A 243 20.10 2.41 -5.21
N VAL A 244 19.47 2.15 -4.05
CA VAL A 244 19.83 1.02 -3.19
C VAL A 244 19.12 -0.24 -3.66
N THR A 245 19.90 -1.28 -3.91
CA THR A 245 19.41 -2.60 -4.36
C THR A 245 19.46 -3.63 -3.23
N THR A 246 18.78 -4.77 -3.42
CA THR A 246 18.86 -5.92 -2.49
C THR A 246 20.28 -6.49 -2.37
N LYS A 247 21.15 -6.24 -3.35
CA LYS A 247 22.56 -6.66 -3.30
C LYS A 247 23.40 -5.80 -2.37
N ASP A 248 23.01 -4.55 -2.17
CA ASP A 248 23.77 -3.61 -1.35
C ASP A 248 23.54 -3.84 0.16
N LEU A 249 22.50 -4.64 0.51
CA LEU A 249 22.21 -5.05 1.89
C LEU A 249 22.81 -6.40 2.29
N LYS A 250 23.41 -7.12 1.37
CA LYS A 250 24.06 -8.44 1.60
C LYS A 250 25.56 -8.28 1.70
#